data_f58c06d7fde5d3d6071c1c49395b14f5
#
_entry.id   f58c06d7fde5d3d6071c1c49395b14f5
#
_cell.length_a   1.000
_cell.length_b   1.000
_cell.length_c   1.000
_cell.angle_alpha   90.00
_cell.angle_beta   90.00
_cell.angle_gamma   90.00
#
_symmetry.space_group_name_H-M   'P 1'
#
loop_
_entity.id
_entity.type
_entity.pdbx_description
1 polymer ?
#
loop_
_entity_poly.entity_id
_entity_poly.type
_entity_poly.pdbx_seq_one_letter_code
_entity_poly.pdbx_strand_id
1 'polypeptide(L)'
;QQLVFEFPIWWEVMPALLKGFVDKVFAKGWAYEPARFGLKGHLSHIQRAVVLTTMNTPKWAYRWLYGDAVQRAFVRGTLRKCGVQRVKWVALSPVSHATDAQRQAWLNQVGALFAA
;
A
#
# COMPACT_ATOMS: atom_id res chain seq x y z
N GLN A 1 -15.27 -7.90 1.16
CA GLN A 1 -14.86 -6.61 0.57
C GLN A 1 -13.35 -6.55 0.43
N GLN A 2 -12.89 -5.83 -0.59
CA GLN A 2 -11.47 -5.67 -0.91
C GLN A 2 -11.17 -4.20 -1.25
N LEU A 3 -10.03 -3.71 -0.80
CA LEU A 3 -9.50 -2.40 -1.18
C LEU A 3 -8.31 -2.58 -2.12
N VAL A 4 -8.20 -1.71 -3.11
CA VAL A 4 -7.04 -1.64 -3.99
C VAL A 4 -6.54 -0.20 -4.02
N PHE A 5 -5.27 -0.02 -3.73
CA PHE A 5 -4.58 1.26 -3.84
C PHE A 5 -3.49 1.12 -4.88
N GLU A 6 -3.52 1.98 -5.89
CA GLU A 6 -2.51 2.02 -6.94
C GLU A 6 -1.94 3.43 -7.03
N PHE A 7 -0.62 3.57 -6.88
CA PHE A 7 0.03 4.88 -6.94
C PHE A 7 1.52 4.79 -7.25
N PRO A 8 2.09 5.83 -7.89
CA PRO A 8 3.54 5.96 -7.98
C PRO A 8 4.11 6.39 -6.62
N ILE A 9 5.28 5.90 -6.28
CA ILE A 9 6.00 6.38 -5.11
C ILE A 9 6.69 7.70 -5.47
N TRP A 10 6.28 8.77 -4.82
CA TRP A 10 6.85 10.10 -4.92
C TRP A 10 7.41 10.51 -3.56
N TRP A 11 8.70 10.87 -3.55
CA TRP A 11 9.36 11.20 -2.28
C TRP A 11 9.13 10.14 -1.20
N GLU A 12 9.38 8.89 -1.54
CA GLU A 12 9.31 7.70 -0.68
C GLU A 12 7.89 7.27 -0.25
N VAL A 13 6.87 8.06 -0.55
CA VAL A 13 5.49 7.81 -0.10
C VAL A 13 4.49 8.01 -1.24
N MET A 14 3.21 8.02 -0.89
CA MET A 14 2.15 8.27 -1.85
C MET A 14 2.06 9.74 -2.26
N PRO A 15 1.51 10.03 -3.46
CA PRO A 15 1.21 11.39 -3.88
C PRO A 15 0.23 12.11 -2.92
N ALA A 16 0.33 13.44 -2.85
CA ALA A 16 -0.47 14.26 -1.94
C ALA A 16 -1.98 14.06 -2.07
N LEU A 17 -2.48 13.83 -3.28
CA LEU A 17 -3.91 13.59 -3.51
C LEU A 17 -4.38 12.32 -2.77
N LEU A 18 -3.64 11.24 -2.87
CA LEU A 18 -3.98 9.99 -2.16
C LEU A 18 -3.78 10.15 -0.65
N LYS A 19 -2.72 10.83 -0.22
CA LYS A 19 -2.51 11.08 1.21
C LYS A 19 -3.65 11.90 1.80
N GLY A 20 -4.12 12.93 1.08
CA GLY A 20 -5.27 13.72 1.49
C GLY A 20 -6.56 12.90 1.59
N PHE A 21 -6.78 11.98 0.64
CA PHE A 21 -7.88 11.02 0.73
C PHE A 21 -7.78 10.15 2.00
N VAL A 22 -6.62 9.56 2.24
CA VAL A 22 -6.39 8.73 3.43
C VAL A 22 -6.62 9.52 4.71
N ASP A 23 -6.08 10.73 4.81
CA ASP A 23 -6.21 11.57 6.01
C ASP A 23 -7.65 11.96 6.31
N LYS A 24 -8.46 12.16 5.27
CA LYS A 24 -9.87 12.55 5.43
C LYS A 24 -10.81 11.38 5.63
N VAL A 25 -10.58 10.27 4.91
CA VAL A 25 -11.50 9.12 4.90
C VAL A 25 -11.20 8.15 6.05
N PHE A 26 -9.92 7.92 6.36
CA PHE A 26 -9.55 7.05 7.48
C PHE A 26 -9.65 7.81 8.81
N ALA A 27 -10.84 8.34 9.09
CA ALA A 27 -11.11 9.22 10.20
C ALA A 27 -11.52 8.47 11.47
N LYS A 28 -11.32 9.13 12.61
CA LYS A 28 -11.83 8.68 13.91
C LYS A 28 -13.35 8.48 13.86
N GLY A 29 -13.82 7.40 14.46
CA GLY A 29 -15.24 7.02 14.50
C GLY A 29 -15.66 6.14 13.34
N TRP A 30 -14.97 6.20 12.20
CA TRP A 30 -15.24 5.33 11.06
C TRP A 30 -14.17 4.25 10.88
N ALA A 31 -12.91 4.64 10.72
CA ALA A 31 -11.81 3.71 10.47
C ALA A 31 -11.18 3.18 11.76
N TYR A 32 -11.20 3.99 12.81
CA TYR A 32 -10.60 3.66 14.09
C TYR A 32 -11.18 4.47 15.25
N GLU A 33 -10.89 4.03 16.45
CA GLU A 33 -11.07 4.79 17.69
C GLU A 33 -9.81 4.73 18.55
N PRO A 34 -9.58 5.76 19.40
CA PRO A 34 -8.54 5.68 20.42
C PRO A 34 -8.84 4.54 21.40
N ALA A 35 -7.82 3.80 21.79
CA ALA A 35 -7.89 2.78 22.82
C ALA A 35 -6.94 3.16 23.96
N ARG A 36 -7.01 2.43 25.08
CA ARG A 36 -6.11 2.66 26.23
C ARG A 36 -4.64 2.60 25.81
N PHE A 37 -4.30 1.69 24.89
CA PHE A 37 -3.00 1.58 24.26
C PHE A 37 -3.16 1.53 22.76
N GLY A 38 -2.78 2.61 22.05
CA GLY A 38 -2.85 2.68 20.60
C GLY A 38 -4.27 2.93 20.06
N LEU A 39 -4.65 2.22 19.03
CA LEU A 39 -5.89 2.39 18.29
C LEU A 39 -6.67 1.06 18.22
N LYS A 40 -7.99 1.17 18.25
CA LYS A 40 -8.91 0.09 17.88
C LYS A 40 -9.38 0.32 16.46
N GLY A 41 -9.03 -0.57 15.54
CA GLY A 41 -9.45 -0.48 14.13
C GLY A 41 -10.86 -1.00 13.92
N HIS A 42 -11.61 -0.35 13.02
CA HIS A 42 -12.99 -0.71 12.68
C HIS A 42 -13.14 -1.34 11.29
N LEU A 43 -12.05 -1.50 10.54
CA LEU A 43 -12.07 -2.02 9.17
C LEU A 43 -11.79 -3.52 9.07
N SER A 44 -12.03 -4.29 10.12
CA SER A 44 -11.83 -5.74 10.15
C SER A 44 -12.75 -6.52 9.19
N HIS A 45 -13.86 -5.91 8.76
CA HIS A 45 -14.76 -6.46 7.75
C HIS A 45 -14.16 -6.42 6.34
N ILE A 46 -13.11 -5.60 6.12
CA ILE A 46 -12.36 -5.59 4.87
C ILE A 46 -11.40 -6.77 4.88
N GLN A 47 -11.70 -7.75 4.06
CA GLN A 47 -10.98 -9.03 4.06
C GLN A 47 -9.55 -8.89 3.55
N ARG A 48 -9.31 -7.96 2.62
CA ARG A 48 -8.03 -7.83 1.94
C ARG A 48 -7.81 -6.42 1.41
N ALA A 49 -6.58 -5.96 1.47
CA ALA A 49 -6.12 -4.79 0.72
C ALA A 49 -4.92 -5.17 -0.16
N VAL A 50 -4.90 -4.64 -1.37
CA VAL A 50 -3.77 -4.74 -2.29
C VAL A 50 -3.22 -3.34 -2.53
N VAL A 51 -1.92 -3.18 -2.34
CA VAL A 51 -1.21 -1.94 -2.60
C VAL A 51 -0.28 -2.20 -3.77
N LEU A 52 -0.51 -1.50 -4.87
CA LEU A 52 0.31 -1.58 -6.08
C LEU A 52 1.07 -0.27 -6.23
N THR A 53 2.38 -0.34 -6.32
CA THR A 53 3.19 0.86 -6.49
C THR A 53 4.18 0.72 -7.62
N THR A 54 4.49 1.85 -8.23
CA THR A 54 5.58 1.97 -9.21
C THR A 54 6.66 2.88 -8.65
N MET A 55 7.92 2.57 -8.94
CA MET A 55 9.06 3.39 -8.57
C MET A 55 10.27 3.09 -9.45
N ASN A 56 11.26 3.97 -9.44
CA ASN A 56 12.54 3.75 -10.12
C ASN A 56 13.63 3.23 -9.19
N THR A 57 13.49 3.46 -7.89
CA THR A 57 14.40 2.93 -6.88
C THR A 57 14.34 1.40 -6.84
N PRO A 58 15.48 0.70 -6.87
CA PRO A 58 15.47 -0.75 -6.67
C PRO A 58 14.82 -1.14 -5.35
N LYS A 59 14.04 -2.22 -5.34
CA LYS A 59 13.28 -2.66 -4.14
C LYS A 59 14.17 -2.84 -2.91
N TRP A 60 15.36 -3.40 -3.07
CA TRP A 60 16.28 -3.62 -1.95
C TRP A 60 16.76 -2.31 -1.34
N ALA A 61 17.07 -1.30 -2.19
CA ALA A 61 17.49 0.02 -1.73
C ALA A 61 16.36 0.73 -0.98
N TYR A 62 15.16 0.72 -1.54
CA TYR A 62 13.98 1.28 -0.89
C TYR A 62 13.75 0.68 0.49
N ARG A 63 13.82 -0.64 0.58
CA ARG A 63 13.55 -1.40 1.80
C ARG A 63 14.64 -1.22 2.87
N TRP A 64 15.90 -1.30 2.47
CA TRP A 64 17.01 -1.39 3.44
C TRP A 64 17.76 -0.08 3.64
N LEU A 65 17.80 0.81 2.62
CA LEU A 65 18.53 2.07 2.71
C LEU A 65 17.62 3.28 2.93
N TYR A 66 16.44 3.29 2.33
CA TYR A 66 15.56 4.48 2.32
C TYR A 66 14.36 4.35 3.26
N GLY A 67 14.31 3.37 4.11
CA GLY A 67 13.38 3.31 5.24
C GLY A 67 12.05 2.61 5.01
N ASP A 68 11.79 2.08 3.81
CA ASP A 68 10.59 1.25 3.55
C ASP A 68 9.27 1.92 3.98
N ALA A 69 9.11 3.20 3.62
CA ALA A 69 8.06 4.06 4.15
C ALA A 69 6.63 3.55 3.85
N VAL A 70 6.39 3.02 2.64
CA VAL A 70 5.06 2.47 2.30
C VAL A 70 4.70 1.30 3.22
N GLN A 71 5.64 0.38 3.46
CA GLN A 71 5.40 -0.74 4.36
C GLN A 71 5.18 -0.29 5.80
N ARG A 72 5.99 0.63 6.27
CA ARG A 72 5.95 1.08 7.67
C ARG A 72 4.79 2.02 7.96
N ALA A 73 4.60 3.04 7.14
CA ALA A 73 3.60 4.08 7.38
C ALA A 73 2.22 3.71 6.84
N PHE A 74 2.11 3.18 5.63
CA PHE A 74 0.82 2.91 5.01
C PHE A 74 0.30 1.51 5.33
N VAL A 75 1.08 0.46 5.07
CA VAL A 75 0.63 -0.91 5.31
C VAL A 75 0.46 -1.18 6.80
N ARG A 76 1.51 -0.98 7.60
CA ARG A 76 1.46 -1.25 9.05
C ARG A 76 0.83 -0.10 9.83
N GLY A 77 1.27 1.12 9.53
CA GLY A 77 0.90 2.31 10.29
C GLY A 77 -0.51 2.81 10.02
N THR A 78 -1.15 2.42 8.93
CA THR A 78 -2.50 2.85 8.57
C THR A 78 -3.43 1.67 8.39
N LEU A 79 -3.27 0.88 7.34
CA LEU A 79 -4.24 -0.17 6.99
C LEU A 79 -4.39 -1.22 8.10
N ARG A 80 -3.29 -1.77 8.60
CA ARG A 80 -3.35 -2.78 9.66
C ARG A 80 -3.83 -2.21 10.99
N LYS A 81 -3.43 -0.99 11.32
CA LYS A 81 -3.94 -0.32 12.53
C LYS A 81 -5.45 -0.08 12.47
N CYS A 82 -5.98 0.20 11.29
CA CYS A 82 -7.42 0.34 11.08
C CYS A 82 -8.17 -0.99 11.04
N GLY A 83 -7.49 -2.13 11.13
CA GLY A 83 -8.12 -3.45 11.23
C GLY A 83 -8.02 -4.33 9.98
N VAL A 84 -7.47 -3.84 8.86
CA VAL A 84 -7.28 -4.65 7.65
C VAL A 84 -6.14 -5.64 7.86
N GLN A 85 -6.45 -6.93 7.99
CA GLN A 85 -5.46 -7.94 8.38
C GLN A 85 -4.59 -8.42 7.21
N ARG A 86 -5.20 -8.61 6.06
CA ARG A 86 -4.51 -9.13 4.88
C ARG A 86 -4.15 -7.99 3.94
N VAL A 87 -2.92 -7.50 4.03
CA VAL A 87 -2.43 -6.46 3.13
C VAL A 87 -1.29 -7.04 2.30
N LYS A 88 -1.46 -7.02 0.98
CA LYS A 88 -0.44 -7.41 0.01
C LYS A 88 0.11 -6.15 -0.66
N TRP A 89 1.38 -5.89 -0.53
CA TRP A 89 2.07 -4.84 -1.27
C TRP A 89 2.91 -5.43 -2.39
N VAL A 90 2.73 -4.92 -3.59
CA VAL A 90 3.52 -5.25 -4.78
C VAL A 90 4.13 -3.98 -5.33
N ALA A 91 5.44 -3.89 -5.34
CA ALA A 91 6.18 -2.79 -5.93
C ALA A 91 6.73 -3.22 -7.29
N LEU A 92 6.37 -2.46 -8.32
CA LEU A 92 6.89 -2.64 -9.67
C LEU A 92 8.08 -1.70 -9.86
N SER A 93 9.28 -2.25 -10.00
CA SER A 93 10.51 -1.47 -9.97
C SER A 93 11.68 -2.22 -10.60
N PRO A 94 12.61 -1.52 -11.27
CA PRO A 94 12.56 -0.12 -11.71
C PRO A 94 11.70 0.05 -12.97
N VAL A 95 10.83 1.07 -13.00
CA VAL A 95 9.87 1.25 -14.10
C VAL A 95 10.52 1.87 -15.34
N SER A 96 11.38 2.87 -15.16
CA SER A 96 11.97 3.63 -16.28
C SER A 96 12.88 2.79 -17.17
N HIS A 97 13.45 1.73 -16.64
CA HIS A 97 14.38 0.85 -17.38
C HIS A 97 13.79 -0.55 -17.64
N ALA A 98 12.50 -0.74 -17.39
CA ALA A 98 11.86 -2.03 -17.63
C ALA A 98 11.71 -2.33 -19.12
N THR A 99 12.04 -3.55 -19.51
CA THR A 99 11.78 -4.09 -20.85
C THR A 99 10.28 -4.39 -21.01
N ASP A 100 9.83 -4.54 -22.27
CA ASP A 100 8.44 -4.93 -22.53
C ASP A 100 8.12 -6.31 -21.94
N ALA A 101 9.07 -7.24 -21.96
CA ALA A 101 8.92 -8.55 -21.32
C ALA A 101 8.72 -8.44 -19.81
N GLN A 102 9.47 -7.57 -19.13
CA GLN A 102 9.31 -7.32 -17.70
C GLN A 102 7.95 -6.68 -17.39
N ARG A 103 7.53 -5.72 -18.20
CA ARG A 103 6.22 -5.07 -18.05
C ARG A 103 5.07 -6.08 -18.22
N GLN A 104 5.18 -6.95 -19.21
CA GLN A 104 4.20 -8.01 -19.43
C GLN A 104 4.17 -9.00 -18.25
N ALA A 105 5.33 -9.37 -17.71
CA ALA A 105 5.43 -10.21 -16.53
C ALA A 105 4.76 -9.55 -15.31
N TRP A 106 4.93 -8.25 -15.12
CA TRP A 106 4.26 -7.51 -14.06
C TRP A 106 2.73 -7.48 -14.23
N LEU A 107 2.25 -7.26 -15.46
CA LEU A 107 0.81 -7.31 -15.74
C LEU A 107 0.22 -8.69 -15.42
N ASN A 108 0.93 -9.75 -15.79
CA ASN A 108 0.53 -11.11 -15.46
C ASN A 108 0.52 -11.36 -13.94
N GLN A 109 1.54 -10.86 -13.24
CA GLN A 109 1.61 -10.94 -11.78
C GLN A 109 0.44 -10.22 -11.11
N VAL A 110 0.14 -9.00 -11.56
CA VAL A 110 -0.99 -8.22 -11.04
C VAL A 110 -2.31 -8.91 -11.34
N GLY A 111 -2.49 -9.42 -12.56
CA GLY A 111 -3.68 -10.20 -12.93
C GLY A 111 -3.89 -11.42 -12.02
N ALA A 112 -2.81 -12.14 -11.71
CA ALA A 112 -2.87 -13.29 -10.82
C ALA A 112 -3.29 -12.96 -9.39
N LEU A 113 -3.06 -11.74 -8.91
CA LEU A 113 -3.52 -11.30 -7.59
C LEU A 113 -5.05 -11.27 -7.47
N PHE A 114 -5.75 -11.08 -8.56
CA PHE A 114 -7.21 -10.93 -8.62
C PHE A 114 -7.91 -12.11 -9.29
N ALA A 115 -7.16 -13.09 -9.75
CA ALA A 115 -7.73 -14.34 -10.26
C ALA A 115 -8.49 -15.07 -9.15
N ALA A 116 -9.63 -15.58 -9.50
CA ALA A 116 -10.50 -16.32 -8.58
C ALA A 116 -9.87 -17.66 -8.13
#